data_e5acc3b2ffb5a9d2c34192e14342ed21
#
_entry.id   e5acc3b2ffb5a9d2c34192e14342ed21
#
_cell.length_a   1.000
_cell.length_b   1.000
_cell.length_c   1.000
_cell.angle_alpha   90.00
_cell.angle_beta   90.00
_cell.angle_gamma   90.00
#
_symmetry.space_group_name_H-M   'P 1'
#
loop_
_entity.id
_entity.type
_entity.pdbx_description
1 polymer ?
#
loop_
_entity_poly.entity_id
_entity_poly.type
_entity_poly.pdbx_seq_one_letter_code
_entity_poly.pdbx_strand_id
1 'polypeptide(L)'
;GAYRDLQRHRVMTQIPQLLTVEHGFDTPPEIVEVGFGNEFNGCMKKAAAVYRKIAVEMPMEAQYVVPLAYRIRYIMQFNLREAYHMIELRSTPQGHPSYRHVVQEMYRQIRAVHPALVHYMKFVNLEELDALGRLKSELRKEEKLAQLDSSGKEVKQ
;
A
#
# COMPACT_ATOMS: atom_id res chain seq x y z
N GLY A 1 3.69 -6.51 -0.58
CA GLY A 1 3.01 -5.55 0.25
C GLY A 1 3.19 -4.11 -0.19
N ALA A 2 2.75 -3.21 0.66
CA ALA A 2 2.71 -1.77 0.40
C ALA A 2 4.04 -1.18 -0.10
N TYR A 3 5.17 -1.57 0.50
CA TYR A 3 6.51 -1.13 0.10
C TYR A 3 6.78 -1.36 -1.39
N ARG A 4 6.48 -2.55 -1.90
CA ARG A 4 6.72 -2.89 -3.31
C ARG A 4 5.98 -1.95 -4.27
N ASP A 5 4.78 -1.53 -3.93
CA ASP A 5 3.97 -0.65 -4.77
C ASP A 5 4.40 0.80 -4.64
N LEU A 6 4.80 1.25 -3.45
CA LEU A 6 5.30 2.59 -3.23
C LEU A 6 6.70 2.81 -3.82
N GLN A 7 7.60 1.83 -3.76
CA GLN A 7 8.94 1.93 -4.36
C GLN A 7 8.95 2.03 -5.90
N ARG A 8 7.81 1.76 -6.55
CA ARG A 8 7.66 1.97 -8.00
C ARG A 8 7.68 3.45 -8.38
N HIS A 9 7.41 4.32 -7.44
CA HIS A 9 7.56 5.76 -7.59
C HIS A 9 9.04 6.13 -7.49
N ARG A 10 9.73 6.17 -8.64
CA ARG A 10 11.19 6.30 -8.71
C ARG A 10 11.69 7.75 -8.69
N VAL A 11 10.80 8.72 -8.71
CA VAL A 11 11.13 10.15 -8.63
C VAL A 11 11.26 10.56 -7.15
N MET A 12 11.96 9.72 -6.37
CA MET A 12 12.20 9.95 -4.95
C MET A 12 13.49 9.26 -4.52
N THR A 13 14.12 9.76 -3.45
CA THR A 13 15.18 9.05 -2.74
C THR A 13 14.57 8.08 -1.74
N GLN A 14 14.99 6.83 -1.77
CA GLN A 14 14.56 5.80 -0.84
C GLN A 14 15.75 5.24 -0.09
N ILE A 15 15.70 5.29 1.24
CA ILE A 15 16.73 4.76 2.11
C ILE A 15 16.09 3.66 2.98
N PRO A 16 16.17 2.38 2.54
CA PRO A 16 15.64 1.27 3.33
C PRO A 16 16.55 0.99 4.53
N GLN A 17 15.94 0.60 5.63
CA GLN A 17 16.63 -0.03 6.75
C GLN A 17 16.72 -1.55 6.52
N LEU A 18 17.59 -2.21 7.26
CA LEU A 18 17.62 -3.67 7.29
C LEU A 18 16.27 -4.21 7.73
N LEU A 19 15.83 -5.28 7.08
CA LEU A 19 14.60 -5.96 7.47
C LEU A 19 14.79 -6.58 8.85
N THR A 20 13.80 -6.35 9.72
CA THR A 20 13.82 -6.83 11.10
C THR A 20 12.44 -7.29 11.53
N VAL A 21 12.39 -8.09 12.57
CA VAL A 21 11.15 -8.51 13.22
C VAL A 21 10.69 -7.56 14.33
N GLU A 22 11.49 -6.53 14.65
CA GLU A 22 11.26 -5.68 15.83
C GLU A 22 10.16 -4.61 15.62
N HIS A 23 9.74 -4.38 14.38
CA HIS A 23 8.64 -3.44 14.08
C HIS A 23 7.25 -4.08 14.17
N GLY A 24 7.19 -5.36 14.56
CA GLY A 24 5.94 -6.13 14.59
C GLY A 24 5.46 -6.51 13.20
N PHE A 25 4.30 -7.16 13.14
CA PHE A 25 3.69 -7.63 11.89
C PHE A 25 2.19 -7.36 11.90
N ASP A 26 1.59 -7.43 10.73
CA ASP A 26 0.15 -7.33 10.55
C ASP A 26 -0.44 -8.69 10.20
N THR A 27 -1.53 -9.07 10.89
CA THR A 27 -2.30 -10.26 10.55
C THR A 27 -3.43 -9.82 9.60
N PRO A 28 -3.51 -10.38 8.38
CA PRO A 28 -4.61 -10.07 7.48
C PRO A 28 -5.97 -10.40 8.11
N PRO A 29 -6.97 -9.50 7.99
CA PRO A 29 -8.30 -9.74 8.56
C PRO A 29 -8.93 -11.03 8.06
N GLU A 30 -8.73 -11.38 6.79
CA GLU A 30 -9.25 -12.60 6.18
C GLU A 30 -8.73 -13.87 6.87
N ILE A 31 -7.48 -13.85 7.36
CA ILE A 31 -6.91 -14.98 8.12
C ILE A 31 -7.58 -15.10 9.50
N VAL A 32 -7.94 -13.97 10.10
CA VAL A 32 -8.66 -13.96 11.39
C VAL A 32 -10.10 -14.47 11.18
N GLU A 33 -10.77 -14.02 10.14
CA GLU A 33 -12.16 -14.39 9.81
C GLU A 33 -12.32 -15.90 9.57
N VAL A 34 -11.35 -16.54 8.94
CA VAL A 34 -11.37 -18.00 8.73
C VAL A 34 -10.82 -18.80 9.91
N GLY A 35 -10.48 -18.15 11.03
CA GLY A 35 -10.08 -18.80 12.27
C GLY A 35 -8.60 -19.20 12.40
N PHE A 36 -7.74 -18.85 11.44
CA PHE A 36 -6.30 -19.19 11.44
C PHE A 36 -5.37 -18.11 12.07
N GLY A 37 -5.93 -17.14 12.78
CA GLY A 37 -5.15 -16.07 13.38
C GLY A 37 -4.08 -16.53 14.36
N ASN A 38 -4.39 -17.53 15.19
CA ASN A 38 -3.44 -18.07 16.17
C ASN A 38 -2.28 -18.81 15.54
N GLU A 39 -2.55 -19.63 14.54
CA GLU A 39 -1.55 -20.37 13.77
C GLU A 39 -0.62 -19.42 13.02
N PHE A 40 -1.19 -18.40 12.36
CA PHE A 40 -0.42 -17.36 11.69
C PHE A 40 0.50 -16.63 12.66
N ASN A 41 -0.02 -16.18 13.80
CA ASN A 41 0.78 -15.52 14.83
C ASN A 41 1.86 -16.44 15.39
N GLY A 42 1.57 -17.72 15.54
CA GLY A 42 2.55 -18.75 15.95
C GLY A 42 3.69 -18.88 14.94
N CYS A 43 3.39 -18.90 13.64
CA CYS A 43 4.41 -18.92 12.58
C CYS A 43 5.28 -17.66 12.58
N MET A 44 4.67 -16.47 12.76
CA MET A 44 5.42 -15.22 12.84
C MET A 44 6.37 -15.19 14.03
N LYS A 45 5.92 -15.66 15.21
CA LYS A 45 6.77 -15.76 16.41
C LYS A 45 7.94 -16.73 16.20
N LYS A 46 7.72 -17.87 15.53
CA LYS A 46 8.79 -18.81 15.18
C LYS A 46 9.82 -18.17 14.23
N ALA A 47 9.38 -17.48 13.20
CA ALA A 47 10.26 -16.75 12.29
C ALA A 47 11.09 -15.69 13.04
N ALA A 48 10.48 -14.95 13.96
CA ALA A 48 11.20 -13.99 14.81
C ALA A 48 12.28 -14.65 15.68
N ALA A 49 11.99 -15.81 16.26
CA ALA A 49 12.96 -16.55 17.06
C ALA A 49 14.17 -17.01 16.23
N VAL A 50 13.94 -17.46 15.00
CA VAL A 50 15.02 -17.84 14.06
C VAL A 50 15.83 -16.60 13.65
N TYR A 51 15.14 -15.51 13.27
CA TYR A 51 15.79 -14.24 12.93
C TYR A 51 16.77 -13.80 14.02
N ARG A 52 16.29 -13.73 15.28
CA ARG A 52 17.13 -13.28 16.41
C ARG A 52 18.36 -14.15 16.65
N LYS A 53 18.24 -15.46 16.43
CA LYS A 53 19.40 -16.37 16.54
C LYS A 53 20.45 -16.09 15.46
N ILE A 54 20.02 -15.90 14.22
CA ILE A 54 20.91 -15.63 13.09
C ILE A 54 21.50 -14.22 13.19
N ALA A 55 20.71 -13.24 13.59
CA ALA A 55 21.10 -11.83 13.61
C ALA A 55 22.24 -11.51 14.59
N VAL A 56 22.51 -12.38 15.58
CA VAL A 56 23.63 -12.22 16.52
C VAL A 56 24.99 -12.26 15.79
N GLU A 57 25.14 -13.18 14.85
CA GLU A 57 26.41 -13.38 14.15
C GLU A 57 26.35 -12.91 12.68
N MET A 58 25.18 -13.02 12.05
CA MET A 58 24.97 -12.75 10.63
C MET A 58 23.75 -11.82 10.40
N PRO A 59 23.85 -10.54 10.78
CA PRO A 59 22.70 -9.62 10.71
C PRO A 59 22.21 -9.32 9.28
N MET A 60 23.10 -9.40 8.30
CA MET A 60 22.73 -9.19 6.90
C MET A 60 21.95 -10.38 6.34
N GLU A 61 22.35 -11.59 6.66
CA GLU A 61 21.72 -12.83 6.23
C GLU A 61 20.42 -13.11 6.98
N ALA A 62 20.31 -12.64 8.22
CA ALA A 62 19.09 -12.78 9.01
C ALA A 62 17.84 -12.18 8.32
N GLN A 63 18.03 -11.19 7.45
CA GLN A 63 16.92 -10.58 6.70
C GLN A 63 16.17 -11.57 5.82
N TYR A 64 16.82 -12.64 5.34
CA TYR A 64 16.18 -13.64 4.47
C TYR A 64 15.09 -14.46 5.15
N VAL A 65 15.06 -14.50 6.48
CA VAL A 65 14.02 -15.23 7.22
C VAL A 65 12.87 -14.34 7.70
N VAL A 66 12.89 -13.04 7.38
CA VAL A 66 11.83 -12.10 7.75
C VAL A 66 10.63 -12.23 6.80
N PRO A 67 9.48 -12.74 7.26
CA PRO A 67 8.27 -12.84 6.43
C PRO A 67 7.74 -11.48 6.00
N LEU A 68 7.04 -11.44 4.85
CA LEU A 68 6.45 -10.21 4.27
C LEU A 68 5.37 -9.55 5.15
N ALA A 69 4.84 -10.26 6.14
CA ALA A 69 3.90 -9.72 7.10
C ALA A 69 4.54 -8.75 8.10
N TYR A 70 5.86 -8.83 8.30
CA TYR A 70 6.58 -7.91 9.16
C TYR A 70 6.65 -6.51 8.57
N ARG A 71 6.46 -5.52 9.42
CA ARG A 71 6.56 -4.11 9.04
C ARG A 71 8.00 -3.75 8.76
N ILE A 72 8.20 -3.01 7.68
CA ILE A 72 9.49 -2.44 7.31
C ILE A 72 9.50 -0.94 7.58
N ARG A 73 10.68 -0.40 7.78
CA ARG A 73 10.89 1.03 7.92
C ARG A 73 11.86 1.51 6.84
N TYR A 74 11.53 2.63 6.22
CA TYR A 74 12.42 3.29 5.26
C TYR A 74 12.07 4.78 5.18
N ILE A 75 13.03 5.58 4.74
CA ILE A 75 12.83 6.99 4.47
C ILE A 75 12.50 7.16 3.00
N MET A 76 11.47 7.95 2.71
CA MET A 76 11.16 8.45 1.38
C MET A 76 11.33 9.97 1.37
N GLN A 77 12.21 10.47 0.50
CA GLN A 77 12.37 11.90 0.27
C GLN A 77 11.94 12.24 -1.15
N PHE A 78 10.94 13.08 -1.29
CA PHE A 78 10.37 13.45 -2.56
C PHE A 78 9.86 14.89 -2.54
N ASN A 79 9.71 15.47 -3.72
CA ASN A 79 9.16 16.81 -3.89
C ASN A 79 7.63 16.79 -3.94
N LEU A 80 7.03 17.98 -3.93
CA LEU A 80 5.58 18.15 -3.94
C LEU A 80 4.92 17.54 -5.19
N ARG A 81 5.56 17.62 -6.34
CA ARG A 81 5.06 17.02 -7.60
C ARG A 81 4.89 15.51 -7.48
N GLU A 82 5.88 14.82 -6.92
CA GLU A 82 5.77 13.39 -6.66
C GLU A 82 4.74 13.08 -5.56
N ALA A 83 4.61 13.94 -4.55
CA ALA A 83 3.54 13.80 -3.56
C ALA A 83 2.15 13.79 -4.20
N TYR A 84 1.87 14.72 -5.12
CA TYR A 84 0.63 14.75 -5.89
C TYR A 84 0.43 13.45 -6.66
N HIS A 85 1.41 13.10 -7.51
CA HIS A 85 1.33 11.92 -8.34
C HIS A 85 1.11 10.63 -7.54
N MET A 86 1.91 10.42 -6.50
CA MET A 86 1.84 9.21 -5.70
C MET A 86 0.54 9.14 -4.88
N ILE A 87 0.17 10.21 -4.20
CA ILE A 87 -0.99 10.22 -3.30
C ILE A 87 -2.28 10.06 -4.11
N GLU A 88 -2.46 10.82 -5.19
CA GLU A 88 -3.65 10.71 -6.02
C GLU A 88 -3.77 9.35 -6.70
N LEU A 89 -2.67 8.84 -7.28
CA LEU A 89 -2.66 7.53 -7.96
C LEU A 89 -2.90 6.37 -6.97
N ARG A 90 -2.24 6.40 -5.80
CA ARG A 90 -2.27 5.27 -4.86
C ARG A 90 -3.45 5.29 -3.89
N SER A 91 -4.16 6.39 -3.77
CA SER A 91 -5.40 6.43 -2.98
C SER A 91 -6.62 5.87 -3.72
N THR A 92 -6.52 5.63 -5.03
CA THR A 92 -7.65 5.15 -5.86
C THR A 92 -8.25 3.85 -5.34
N PRO A 93 -9.56 3.61 -5.54
CA PRO A 93 -10.26 2.42 -5.03
C PRO A 93 -9.72 1.07 -5.53
N GLN A 94 -9.07 1.05 -6.71
CA GLN A 94 -8.42 -0.15 -7.27
C GLN A 94 -7.19 -0.60 -6.48
N GLY A 95 -6.69 0.28 -5.62
CA GLY A 95 -5.47 0.06 -4.87
C GLY A 95 -5.63 -0.95 -3.74
N HIS A 96 -4.56 -1.70 -3.45
CA HIS A 96 -4.56 -2.59 -2.29
C HIS A 96 -4.68 -1.78 -0.98
N PRO A 97 -5.53 -2.20 -0.02
CA PRO A 97 -5.77 -1.50 1.24
C PRO A 97 -4.51 -1.02 1.96
N SER A 98 -3.49 -1.87 2.05
CA SER A 98 -2.27 -1.56 2.81
C SER A 98 -1.55 -0.29 2.33
N TYR A 99 -1.38 -0.09 1.01
CA TYR A 99 -0.71 1.13 0.55
C TYR A 99 -1.67 2.32 0.42
N ARG A 100 -2.98 2.07 0.18
CA ARG A 100 -3.98 3.14 0.19
C ARG A 100 -4.00 3.83 1.56
N HIS A 101 -4.02 3.05 2.63
CA HIS A 101 -3.97 3.58 3.99
C HIS A 101 -2.75 4.48 4.22
N VAL A 102 -1.56 4.02 3.78
CA VAL A 102 -0.32 4.80 3.92
C VAL A 102 -0.42 6.15 3.20
N VAL A 103 -0.83 6.17 1.93
CA VAL A 103 -0.88 7.44 1.17
C VAL A 103 -2.01 8.35 1.63
N GLN A 104 -3.12 7.81 2.12
CA GLN A 104 -4.18 8.60 2.75
C GLN A 104 -3.68 9.29 4.01
N GLU A 105 -2.87 8.58 4.82
CA GLU A 105 -2.26 9.17 6.00
C GLU A 105 -1.19 10.21 5.64
N MET A 106 -0.37 9.97 4.62
CA MET A 106 0.55 10.96 4.08
C MET A 106 -0.18 12.24 3.67
N TYR A 107 -1.31 12.13 2.98
CA TYR A 107 -2.15 13.28 2.63
C TYR A 107 -2.61 14.04 3.88
N ARG A 108 -3.12 13.34 4.90
CA ARG A 108 -3.60 13.96 6.14
C ARG A 108 -2.47 14.73 6.85
N GLN A 109 -1.28 14.15 6.92
CA GLN A 109 -0.12 14.76 7.56
C GLN A 109 0.36 16.00 6.78
N ILE A 110 0.46 15.93 5.46
CA ILE A 110 0.83 17.10 4.65
C ILE A 110 -0.25 18.19 4.78
N ARG A 111 -1.53 17.83 4.76
CA ARG A 111 -2.63 18.77 4.92
C ARG A 111 -2.62 19.48 6.27
N ALA A 112 -2.27 18.78 7.33
CA ALA A 112 -2.19 19.34 8.68
C ALA A 112 -1.11 20.43 8.80
N VAL A 113 0.02 20.26 8.12
CA VAL A 113 1.18 21.19 8.20
C VAL A 113 1.14 22.23 7.07
N HIS A 114 0.73 21.81 5.86
CA HIS A 114 0.78 22.61 4.64
C HIS A 114 -0.55 22.57 3.88
N PRO A 115 -1.66 23.08 4.42
CA PRO A 115 -2.98 22.96 3.80
C PRO A 115 -3.06 23.60 2.39
N ALA A 116 -2.35 24.70 2.18
CA ALA A 116 -2.30 25.36 0.88
C ALA A 116 -1.65 24.50 -0.21
N LEU A 117 -0.66 23.68 0.14
CA LEU A 117 0.04 22.83 -0.83
C LEU A 117 -0.81 21.66 -1.33
N VAL A 118 -1.76 21.18 -0.53
CA VAL A 118 -2.63 20.05 -0.91
C VAL A 118 -4.01 20.48 -1.40
N HIS A 119 -4.29 21.79 -1.43
CA HIS A 119 -5.58 22.32 -1.85
C HIS A 119 -6.02 21.84 -3.25
N TYR A 120 -5.08 21.63 -4.14
CA TYR A 120 -5.32 21.20 -5.52
C TYR A 120 -5.18 19.68 -5.74
N MET A 121 -4.93 18.88 -4.71
CA MET A 121 -4.98 17.41 -4.79
C MET A 121 -6.43 16.92 -4.90
N LYS A 122 -7.05 17.09 -6.08
CA LYS A 122 -8.49 16.85 -6.29
C LYS A 122 -8.86 15.39 -6.48
N PHE A 123 -7.91 14.52 -6.79
CA PHE A 123 -8.12 13.10 -7.09
C PHE A 123 -7.81 12.17 -5.92
N VAL A 124 -7.52 12.73 -4.75
CA VAL A 124 -7.30 11.94 -3.54
C VAL A 124 -8.59 11.30 -3.09
N ASN A 125 -8.61 9.97 -3.04
CA ASN A 125 -9.72 9.22 -2.48
C ASN A 125 -9.44 8.90 -1.01
N LEU A 126 -10.30 9.40 -0.11
CA LEU A 126 -10.22 9.19 1.34
C LEU A 126 -11.30 8.25 1.87
N GLU A 127 -12.09 7.64 0.98
CA GLU A 127 -13.12 6.68 1.36
C GLU A 127 -12.50 5.48 2.06
N GLU A 128 -13.31 4.81 2.87
CA GLU A 128 -12.92 3.58 3.53
C GLU A 128 -12.50 2.50 2.53
N LEU A 129 -11.69 1.57 3.02
CA LEU A 129 -11.13 0.51 2.23
C LEU A 129 -12.21 -0.53 1.94
N ASP A 130 -12.64 -0.61 0.69
CA ASP A 130 -13.55 -1.65 0.23
C ASP A 130 -12.75 -2.82 -0.36
N ALA A 131 -12.92 -4.01 0.18
CA ALA A 131 -12.29 -5.23 -0.33
C ALA A 131 -12.67 -5.51 -1.80
N LEU A 132 -13.88 -5.09 -2.21
CA LEU A 132 -14.37 -5.22 -3.57
C LEU A 132 -14.11 -3.98 -4.45
N GLY A 133 -13.39 -2.98 -3.94
CA GLY A 133 -13.17 -1.70 -4.64
C GLY A 133 -12.56 -1.87 -6.03
N ARG A 134 -11.65 -2.83 -6.19
CA ARG A 134 -11.07 -3.17 -7.50
C ARG A 134 -12.12 -3.73 -8.46
N LEU A 135 -12.90 -4.72 -8.03
CA LEU A 135 -13.93 -5.34 -8.85
C LEU A 135 -14.99 -4.32 -9.27
N LYS A 136 -15.49 -3.51 -8.34
CA LYS A 136 -16.44 -2.42 -8.62
C LYS A 136 -15.88 -1.41 -9.63
N SER A 137 -14.60 -1.13 -9.56
CA SER A 137 -13.94 -0.22 -10.49
C SER A 137 -13.79 -0.81 -11.89
N GLU A 138 -13.48 -2.10 -11.99
CA GLU A 138 -13.41 -2.81 -13.26
C GLU A 138 -14.79 -2.86 -13.92
N LEU A 139 -15.85 -3.20 -13.18
CA LEU A 139 -17.23 -3.18 -13.67
C LEU A 139 -17.65 -1.81 -14.19
N ARG A 140 -17.38 -0.73 -13.43
CA ARG A 140 -17.67 0.64 -13.89
C ARG A 140 -16.94 1.02 -15.18
N LYS A 141 -15.72 0.51 -15.36
CA LYS A 141 -14.94 0.74 -16.59
C LYS A 141 -15.58 0.03 -17.77
N GLU A 142 -16.02 -1.21 -17.61
CA GLU A 142 -16.71 -1.99 -18.65
C GLU A 142 -18.04 -1.33 -19.04
N GLU A 143 -18.82 -0.88 -18.06
CA GLU A 143 -20.08 -0.15 -18.30
C GLU A 143 -19.83 1.14 -19.12
N LYS A 144 -18.79 1.91 -18.78
CA LYS A 144 -18.44 3.12 -19.55
C LYS A 144 -18.01 2.80 -20.98
N LEU A 145 -17.23 1.74 -21.17
CA LEU A 145 -16.82 1.29 -22.52
C LEU A 145 -18.03 0.88 -23.33
N ALA A 146 -18.94 0.11 -22.77
CA ALA A 146 -20.18 -0.30 -23.44
C ALA A 146 -21.05 0.90 -23.83
N GLN A 147 -21.15 1.94 -22.97
CA GLN A 147 -21.85 3.18 -23.27
C GLN A 147 -21.21 3.96 -24.44
N LEU A 148 -19.87 4.01 -24.49
CA LEU A 148 -19.13 4.68 -25.56
C LEU A 148 -19.31 3.94 -26.89
N ASP A 149 -19.28 2.62 -26.88
CA ASP A 149 -19.47 1.80 -28.07
C ASP A 149 -20.91 1.94 -28.63
N SER A 150 -21.92 2.02 -27.77
CA SER A 150 -23.31 2.28 -28.16
C SER A 150 -23.48 3.68 -28.77
N SER A 151 -22.88 4.71 -28.13
CA SER A 151 -22.94 6.09 -28.62
C SER A 151 -22.16 6.27 -29.95
N GLY A 152 -21.06 5.53 -30.14
CA GLY A 152 -20.27 5.59 -31.37
C GLY A 152 -20.95 4.90 -32.57
N LYS A 153 -21.96 4.04 -32.34
CA LYS A 153 -22.78 3.44 -33.42
C LYS A 153 -23.90 4.35 -33.89
N GLU A 154 -24.43 5.23 -33.05
CA GLU A 154 -25.46 6.19 -33.42
C GLU A 154 -24.95 7.35 -34.30
N VAL A 155 -23.66 7.67 -34.26
CA VAL A 155 -23.06 8.76 -35.08
C VAL A 155 -22.68 8.30 -36.51
N LYS A 156 -22.82 7.00 -36.84
CA LYS A 156 -22.49 6.45 -38.18
C LYS A 156 -23.71 6.07 -39.01
N GLN A 157 -24.90 6.48 -38.63
CA GLN A 157 -26.12 6.47 -39.46
C GLN A 157 -26.49 7.90 -39.85
#